data_b96a60159c6dff0d08d2c2326eabb88f
#
_entry.id   b96a60159c6dff0d08d2c2326eabb88f
#
_cell.length_a   1.000
_cell.length_b   1.000
_cell.length_c   1.000
_cell.angle_alpha   90.00
_cell.angle_beta   90.00
_cell.angle_gamma   90.00
#
_symmetry.space_group_name_H-M   'P 1'
#
loop_
_entity.id
_entity.type
_entity.pdbx_description
1 polymer ?
#
loop_
_entity_poly.entity_id
_entity_poly.type
_entity_poly.pdbx_seq_one_letter_code
_entity_poly.pdbx_strand_id
1 'polypeptide(L)'
;QNEISFPFKRYQIQPVWRADRPQKGRYREFYQCDVDVIGTRSLLCEVELIQIVERVFRTLGINVSLKVNNRKILYGIAETIGHADKMIDITVAIDKLEKIGLEAVKAELTERGIGSDAIEKLQPILELTGDNERKLAVLRDVIGASAVGLEGISEMETIFGYVNRLGVELPIELDFSLARGLNYYTGAIFEVKALDFAIGSICGGGRY
;
A
#
# COMPACT_ATOMS: atom_id res chain seq x y z
N GLN A 1 -15.81 24.10 -15.76
CA GLN A 1 -16.12 23.23 -14.60
C GLN A 1 -17.41 22.44 -14.82
N ASN A 2 -18.34 22.90 -15.64
CA ASN A 2 -19.66 22.26 -15.83
C ASN A 2 -19.71 21.26 -17.00
N GLU A 3 -18.60 20.98 -17.65
CA GLU A 3 -18.52 20.11 -18.84
C GLU A 3 -18.06 18.67 -18.52
N ILE A 4 -17.60 18.43 -17.29
CA ILE A 4 -17.09 17.13 -16.87
C ILE A 4 -18.08 16.49 -15.90
N SER A 5 -18.53 15.28 -16.24
CA SER A 5 -19.33 14.45 -15.34
C SER A 5 -18.44 13.57 -14.47
N PHE A 6 -18.84 13.34 -13.21
CA PHE A 6 -18.14 12.46 -12.29
C PHE A 6 -18.84 11.10 -12.15
N PRO A 7 -18.11 10.01 -11.90
CA PRO A 7 -16.65 9.93 -11.78
C PRO A 7 -15.94 10.17 -13.11
N PHE A 8 -14.94 11.05 -13.10
CA PHE A 8 -14.12 11.34 -14.26
C PHE A 8 -12.93 10.39 -14.29
N LYS A 9 -12.78 9.66 -15.41
CA LYS A 9 -11.67 8.74 -15.64
C LYS A 9 -10.76 9.31 -16.69
N ARG A 10 -9.47 9.32 -16.41
CA ARG A 10 -8.44 9.76 -17.37
C ARG A 10 -7.30 8.75 -17.43
N TYR A 11 -6.61 8.73 -18.54
CA TYR A 11 -5.29 8.14 -18.66
C TYR A 11 -4.36 9.11 -19.38
N GLN A 12 -3.04 8.91 -19.15
CA GLN A 12 -2.01 9.72 -19.77
C GLN A 12 -0.80 8.85 -20.04
N ILE A 13 -0.31 8.87 -21.30
CA ILE A 13 0.88 8.14 -21.73
C ILE A 13 1.78 9.14 -22.42
N GLN A 14 2.87 9.52 -21.76
CA GLN A 14 3.76 10.56 -22.27
C GLN A 14 5.15 10.47 -21.66
N PRO A 15 6.16 11.16 -22.25
CA PRO A 15 7.44 11.38 -21.61
C PRO A 15 7.27 12.16 -20.29
N VAL A 16 8.05 11.77 -19.28
CA VAL A 16 8.17 12.51 -18.02
C VAL A 16 9.63 12.68 -17.67
N TRP A 17 9.93 13.71 -16.87
CA TRP A 17 11.29 14.05 -16.45
C TRP A 17 11.40 14.06 -14.94
N ARG A 18 12.48 13.45 -14.42
CA ARG A 18 12.78 13.44 -12.98
C ARG A 18 14.25 13.78 -12.74
N ALA A 19 14.52 14.52 -11.67
CA ALA A 19 15.88 14.87 -11.25
C ALA A 19 16.62 13.74 -10.51
N ASP A 20 16.15 12.50 -10.62
CA ASP A 20 16.73 11.33 -9.98
C ASP A 20 18.16 11.07 -10.46
N ARG A 21 18.99 10.49 -9.59
CA ARG A 21 20.31 10.01 -9.99
C ARG A 21 20.16 8.84 -10.97
N PRO A 22 20.70 8.96 -12.20
CA PRO A 22 20.61 7.90 -13.19
C PRO A 22 21.29 6.61 -12.71
N GLN A 23 20.63 5.48 -12.92
CA GLN A 23 21.19 4.14 -12.67
C GLN A 23 20.48 3.13 -13.57
N LYS A 24 20.94 1.88 -13.59
CA LYS A 24 20.30 0.83 -14.40
C LYS A 24 18.79 0.75 -14.11
N GLY A 25 17.96 0.91 -15.14
CA GLY A 25 16.49 0.89 -15.03
C GLY A 25 15.88 2.19 -14.48
N ARG A 26 16.67 3.26 -14.24
CA ARG A 26 16.17 4.54 -13.78
C ARG A 26 16.78 5.68 -14.60
N TYR A 27 15.97 6.29 -15.44
CA TYR A 27 16.34 7.36 -16.36
C TYR A 27 15.75 8.70 -15.90
N ARG A 28 16.34 9.81 -16.34
CA ARG A 28 15.79 11.15 -16.09
C ARG A 28 14.64 11.50 -17.01
N GLU A 29 14.59 10.88 -18.18
CA GLU A 29 13.49 10.97 -19.13
C GLU A 29 13.01 9.56 -19.46
N PHE A 30 11.72 9.31 -19.33
CA PHE A 30 11.09 8.02 -19.63
C PHE A 30 9.59 8.20 -19.88
N TYR A 31 8.96 7.22 -20.49
CA TYR A 31 7.50 7.20 -20.64
C TYR A 31 6.85 6.73 -19.35
N GLN A 32 5.82 7.44 -18.91
CA GLN A 32 4.96 7.04 -17.81
C GLN A 32 3.53 6.85 -18.33
N CYS A 33 2.88 5.79 -17.85
CA CYS A 33 1.48 5.50 -18.11
C CYS A 33 0.72 5.71 -16.80
N ASP A 34 -0.13 6.72 -16.76
CA ASP A 34 -0.95 7.07 -15.60
C ASP A 34 -2.41 6.80 -15.89
N VAL A 35 -3.14 6.35 -14.87
CA VAL A 35 -4.59 6.24 -14.88
C VAL A 35 -5.13 6.78 -13.56
N ASP A 36 -6.16 7.63 -13.66
CA ASP A 36 -6.81 8.25 -12.51
C ASP A 36 -8.32 8.15 -12.60
N VAL A 37 -8.98 8.02 -11.45
CA VAL A 37 -10.42 8.16 -11.29
C VAL A 37 -10.70 9.25 -10.26
N ILE A 38 -11.44 10.28 -10.63
CA ILE A 38 -11.65 11.48 -9.83
C ILE A 38 -13.14 11.66 -9.53
N GLY A 39 -13.46 12.11 -8.30
CA GLY A 39 -14.80 12.56 -7.93
C GLY A 39 -15.74 11.45 -7.45
N THR A 40 -15.22 10.39 -6.87
CA THR A 40 -16.02 9.34 -6.22
C THR A 40 -15.33 8.77 -4.98
N ARG A 41 -16.13 8.28 -4.04
CA ARG A 41 -15.66 7.55 -2.85
C ARG A 41 -15.82 6.03 -2.98
N SER A 42 -16.35 5.55 -4.11
CA SER A 42 -16.58 4.12 -4.32
C SER A 42 -15.27 3.34 -4.34
N LEU A 43 -15.20 2.25 -3.58
CA LEU A 43 -14.07 1.31 -3.58
C LEU A 43 -14.01 0.44 -4.84
N LEU A 44 -15.01 0.51 -5.71
CA LEU A 44 -14.96 -0.11 -7.03
C LEU A 44 -13.85 0.52 -7.91
N CYS A 45 -13.43 1.75 -7.60
CA CYS A 45 -12.31 2.38 -8.32
C CYS A 45 -10.99 1.65 -8.08
N GLU A 46 -10.73 1.25 -6.83
CA GLU A 46 -9.56 0.43 -6.49
C GLU A 46 -9.59 -0.90 -7.24
N VAL A 47 -10.74 -1.53 -7.28
CA VAL A 47 -10.92 -2.82 -7.98
C VAL A 47 -10.71 -2.67 -9.48
N GLU A 48 -11.23 -1.61 -10.09
CA GLU A 48 -11.01 -1.30 -11.51
C GLU A 48 -9.53 -1.07 -11.81
N LEU A 49 -8.80 -0.34 -10.94
CA LEU A 49 -7.35 -0.15 -11.08
C LEU A 49 -6.59 -1.48 -10.97
N ILE A 50 -7.00 -2.38 -10.07
CA ILE A 50 -6.44 -3.73 -9.94
C ILE A 50 -6.66 -4.54 -11.23
N GLN A 51 -7.85 -4.49 -11.81
CA GLN A 51 -8.15 -5.15 -13.08
C GLN A 51 -7.33 -4.57 -14.25
N ILE A 52 -7.08 -3.25 -14.26
CA ILE A 52 -6.21 -2.61 -15.24
C ILE A 52 -4.78 -3.14 -15.10
N VAL A 53 -4.25 -3.21 -13.88
CA VAL A 53 -2.92 -3.78 -13.59
C VAL A 53 -2.85 -5.23 -14.11
N GLU A 54 -3.81 -6.07 -13.73
CA GLU A 54 -3.87 -7.46 -14.20
C GLU A 54 -3.87 -7.55 -15.72
N ARG A 55 -4.72 -6.79 -16.39
CA ARG A 55 -4.87 -6.81 -17.85
C ARG A 55 -3.60 -6.34 -18.54
N VAL A 56 -2.99 -5.26 -18.09
CA VAL A 56 -1.78 -4.68 -18.69
C VAL A 56 -0.63 -5.67 -18.58
N PHE A 57 -0.32 -6.17 -17.39
CA PHE A 57 0.85 -7.05 -17.22
C PHE A 57 0.65 -8.44 -17.84
N ARG A 58 -0.58 -8.96 -17.85
CA ARG A 58 -0.93 -10.16 -18.61
C ARG A 58 -0.68 -9.95 -20.12
N THR A 59 -1.09 -8.81 -20.67
CA THR A 59 -0.86 -8.48 -22.10
C THR A 59 0.61 -8.32 -22.45
N LEU A 60 1.39 -7.79 -21.50
CA LEU A 60 2.85 -7.64 -21.68
C LEU A 60 3.63 -8.95 -21.42
N GLY A 61 2.97 -10.00 -20.94
CA GLY A 61 3.63 -11.28 -20.60
C GLY A 61 4.58 -11.15 -19.41
N ILE A 62 4.32 -10.23 -18.47
CA ILE A 62 5.13 -10.00 -17.27
C ILE A 62 4.38 -10.57 -16.06
N ASN A 63 5.00 -11.51 -15.34
CA ASN A 63 4.44 -12.02 -14.10
C ASN A 63 4.64 -11.01 -12.97
N VAL A 64 3.56 -10.65 -12.30
CA VAL A 64 3.57 -9.65 -11.24
C VAL A 64 2.76 -10.09 -10.03
N SER A 65 3.08 -9.51 -8.88
CA SER A 65 2.23 -9.51 -7.69
C SER A 65 1.88 -8.08 -7.30
N LEU A 66 0.71 -7.91 -6.69
CA LEU A 66 0.23 -6.64 -6.17
C LEU A 66 0.31 -6.66 -4.64
N LYS A 67 1.16 -5.83 -4.07
CA LYS A 67 1.13 -5.51 -2.64
C LYS A 67 0.13 -4.38 -2.40
N VAL A 68 -0.70 -4.55 -1.39
CA VAL A 68 -1.73 -3.58 -1.01
C VAL A 68 -1.65 -3.26 0.48
N ASN A 69 -1.98 -2.03 0.82
CA ASN A 69 -2.14 -1.57 2.20
C ASN A 69 -3.20 -0.48 2.25
N ASN A 70 -3.45 0.05 3.44
CA ASN A 70 -4.32 1.20 3.62
C ASN A 70 -3.70 2.17 4.65
N ARG A 71 -3.62 3.46 4.29
CA ARG A 71 -3.08 4.49 5.18
C ARG A 71 -3.80 4.55 6.53
N LYS A 72 -5.11 4.27 6.54
CA LYS A 72 -5.90 4.26 7.78
C LYS A 72 -5.48 3.11 8.72
N ILE A 73 -5.08 1.95 8.16
CA ILE A 73 -4.50 0.85 8.94
C ILE A 73 -3.19 1.30 9.57
N LEU A 74 -2.29 1.93 8.82
CA LEU A 74 -1.02 2.44 9.33
C LEU A 74 -1.22 3.48 10.44
N TYR A 75 -2.20 4.37 10.27
CA TYR A 75 -2.58 5.31 11.32
C TYR A 75 -3.12 4.59 12.56
N GLY A 76 -4.00 3.62 12.38
CA GLY A 76 -4.56 2.82 13.47
C GLY A 76 -3.51 2.07 14.28
N ILE A 77 -2.48 1.53 13.61
CA ILE A 77 -1.32 0.92 14.27
C ILE A 77 -0.61 1.95 15.17
N ALA A 78 -0.28 3.11 14.62
CA ALA A 78 0.41 4.17 15.37
C ALA A 78 -0.44 4.72 16.53
N GLU A 79 -1.75 4.89 16.33
CA GLU A 79 -2.69 5.34 17.35
C GLU A 79 -2.80 4.33 18.50
N THR A 80 -2.89 3.03 18.21
CA THR A 80 -3.03 1.97 19.21
C THR A 80 -1.84 1.90 20.16
N ILE A 81 -0.64 2.21 19.67
CA ILE A 81 0.56 2.23 20.51
C ILE A 81 0.80 3.61 21.17
N GLY A 82 -0.12 4.58 20.99
CA GLY A 82 -0.04 5.92 21.57
C GLY A 82 0.91 6.89 20.87
N HIS A 83 1.28 6.62 19.63
CA HIS A 83 2.25 7.40 18.85
C HIS A 83 1.71 7.80 17.48
N ALA A 84 0.46 8.25 17.38
CA ALA A 84 -0.17 8.70 16.13
C ALA A 84 0.62 9.82 15.42
N ASP A 85 1.28 10.68 16.19
CA ASP A 85 2.17 11.75 15.73
C ASP A 85 3.44 11.22 15.04
N LYS A 86 3.86 10.00 15.36
CA LYS A 86 5.03 9.32 14.80
C LYS A 86 4.69 8.25 13.76
N MET A 87 3.49 8.25 13.21
CA MET A 87 3.05 7.26 12.22
C MET A 87 4.06 7.07 11.08
N ILE A 88 4.64 8.17 10.55
CA ILE A 88 5.62 8.12 9.48
C ILE A 88 6.90 7.39 9.93
N ASP A 89 7.42 7.71 11.10
CA ASP A 89 8.63 7.09 11.66
C ASP A 89 8.45 5.60 11.88
N ILE A 90 7.31 5.21 12.46
CA ILE A 90 6.93 3.82 12.70
C ILE A 90 6.85 3.06 11.38
N THR A 91 6.16 3.62 10.39
CA THR A 91 5.97 2.97 9.10
C THR A 91 7.28 2.84 8.32
N VAL A 92 8.15 3.84 8.35
CA VAL A 92 9.49 3.80 7.73
C VAL A 92 10.37 2.73 8.38
N ALA A 93 10.28 2.53 9.68
CA ALA A 93 11.00 1.46 10.37
C ALA A 93 10.46 0.08 9.96
N ILE A 94 9.13 -0.09 9.93
CA ILE A 94 8.47 -1.34 9.53
C ILE A 94 8.78 -1.71 8.06
N ASP A 95 8.84 -0.75 7.14
CA ASP A 95 9.20 -0.99 5.72
C ASP A 95 10.58 -1.65 5.56
N LYS A 96 11.44 -1.51 6.55
CA LYS A 96 12.76 -2.14 6.53
C LYS A 96 12.78 -3.58 7.05
N LEU A 97 11.66 -4.07 7.60
CA LEU A 97 11.60 -5.35 8.30
C LEU A 97 12.18 -6.52 7.48
N GLU A 98 11.81 -6.63 6.21
CA GLU A 98 12.34 -7.67 5.31
C GLU A 98 13.86 -7.55 5.06
N LYS A 99 14.43 -6.34 5.21
CA LYS A 99 15.83 -6.06 4.88
C LYS A 99 16.77 -6.20 6.07
N ILE A 100 16.35 -5.72 7.24
CA ILE A 100 17.23 -5.62 8.42
C ILE A 100 16.81 -6.55 9.56
N GLY A 101 15.63 -7.17 9.48
CA GLY A 101 15.11 -8.10 10.48
C GLY A 101 14.48 -7.42 11.70
N LEU A 102 13.78 -8.24 12.49
CA LEU A 102 12.92 -7.80 13.60
C LEU A 102 13.69 -7.00 14.66
N GLU A 103 14.83 -7.51 15.11
CA GLU A 103 15.59 -6.89 16.21
C GLU A 103 16.17 -5.53 15.82
N ALA A 104 16.61 -5.39 14.56
CA ALA A 104 17.11 -4.10 14.06
C ALA A 104 15.95 -3.09 13.89
N VAL A 105 14.74 -3.53 13.50
CA VAL A 105 13.55 -2.67 13.46
C VAL A 105 13.16 -2.21 14.86
N LYS A 106 13.17 -3.09 15.87
CA LYS A 106 12.90 -2.72 17.27
C LYS A 106 13.91 -1.68 17.78
N ALA A 107 15.19 -1.88 17.47
CA ALA A 107 16.24 -0.91 17.83
C ALA A 107 15.99 0.46 17.18
N GLU A 108 15.69 0.49 15.87
CA GLU A 108 15.36 1.74 15.15
C GLU A 108 14.13 2.43 15.74
N LEU A 109 13.08 1.68 16.07
CA LEU A 109 11.89 2.24 16.73
C LEU A 109 12.23 2.87 18.08
N THR A 110 13.10 2.22 18.86
CA THR A 110 13.59 2.76 20.15
C THR A 110 14.37 4.07 19.95
N GLU A 111 15.27 4.12 18.97
CA GLU A 111 16.03 5.33 18.61
C GLU A 111 15.12 6.49 18.19
N ARG A 112 13.97 6.18 17.57
CA ARG A 112 12.93 7.16 17.20
C ARG A 112 12.02 7.55 18.37
N GLY A 113 12.33 7.04 19.58
CA GLY A 113 11.61 7.38 20.80
C GLY A 113 10.26 6.67 20.95
N ILE A 114 10.14 5.46 20.41
CA ILE A 114 9.03 4.54 20.68
C ILE A 114 9.43 3.67 21.87
N GLY A 115 8.67 3.72 22.95
CA GLY A 115 8.95 2.98 24.17
C GLY A 115 8.79 1.46 24.02
N SER A 116 9.44 0.70 24.92
CA SER A 116 9.37 -0.76 24.93
C SER A 116 7.95 -1.32 24.91
N ASP A 117 7.07 -0.76 25.75
CA ASP A 117 5.67 -1.20 25.87
C ASP A 117 4.89 -1.02 24.56
N ALA A 118 5.20 0.04 23.80
CA ALA A 118 4.63 0.28 22.49
C ALA A 118 5.17 -0.70 21.44
N ILE A 119 6.48 -1.03 21.51
CA ILE A 119 7.11 -2.02 20.63
C ILE A 119 6.56 -3.43 20.89
N GLU A 120 6.31 -3.81 22.14
CA GLU A 120 5.67 -5.06 22.50
C GLU A 120 4.26 -5.18 21.91
N LYS A 121 3.47 -4.09 21.92
CA LYS A 121 2.15 -4.05 21.27
C LYS A 121 2.23 -4.19 19.75
N LEU A 122 3.33 -3.75 19.12
CA LEU A 122 3.56 -3.94 17.68
C LEU A 122 3.98 -5.36 17.30
N GLN A 123 4.50 -6.16 18.24
CA GLN A 123 5.08 -7.45 17.93
C GLN A 123 4.16 -8.39 17.15
N PRO A 124 2.85 -8.51 17.47
CA PRO A 124 1.94 -9.36 16.67
C PRO A 124 1.82 -8.93 15.21
N ILE A 125 2.05 -7.63 14.92
CA ILE A 125 2.02 -7.08 13.56
C ILE A 125 3.37 -7.32 12.87
N LEU A 126 4.48 -7.13 13.57
CA LEU A 126 5.84 -7.31 13.02
C LEU A 126 6.11 -8.78 12.64
N GLU A 127 5.51 -9.72 13.35
CA GLU A 127 5.63 -11.16 13.12
C GLU A 127 4.48 -11.75 12.28
N LEU A 128 3.57 -10.88 11.79
CA LEU A 128 2.35 -11.32 11.14
C LEU A 128 2.62 -11.92 9.76
N THR A 129 2.26 -13.19 9.61
CA THR A 129 2.36 -13.96 8.37
C THR A 129 1.03 -14.66 8.08
N GLY A 130 0.87 -15.13 6.85
CA GLY A 130 -0.32 -15.87 6.42
C GLY A 130 -1.05 -15.17 5.27
N ASP A 131 -2.26 -15.64 5.01
CA ASP A 131 -3.15 -15.07 4.00
C ASP A 131 -3.75 -13.73 4.43
N ASN A 132 -4.43 -13.08 3.49
CA ASN A 132 -5.01 -11.74 3.72
C ASN A 132 -6.12 -11.76 4.78
N GLU A 133 -6.90 -12.84 4.87
CA GLU A 133 -7.98 -12.97 5.85
C GLU A 133 -7.41 -13.03 7.27
N ARG A 134 -6.41 -13.87 7.48
CA ARG A 134 -5.70 -13.97 8.76
C ARG A 134 -5.03 -12.65 9.13
N LYS A 135 -4.36 -12.00 8.17
CA LYS A 135 -3.72 -10.70 8.40
C LYS A 135 -4.74 -9.65 8.86
N LEU A 136 -5.91 -9.55 8.20
CA LEU A 136 -6.97 -8.62 8.58
C LEU A 136 -7.58 -8.95 9.95
N ALA A 137 -7.76 -10.23 10.28
CA ALA A 137 -8.28 -10.65 11.58
C ALA A 137 -7.34 -10.24 12.72
N VAL A 138 -6.04 -10.51 12.61
CA VAL A 138 -5.05 -10.09 13.63
C VAL A 138 -4.95 -8.57 13.73
N LEU A 139 -4.94 -7.86 12.60
CA LEU A 139 -4.97 -6.39 12.62
C LEU A 139 -6.21 -5.86 13.35
N ARG A 140 -7.39 -6.44 13.11
CA ARG A 140 -8.62 -6.06 13.79
C ARG A 140 -8.54 -6.20 15.30
N ASP A 141 -7.92 -7.30 15.78
CA ASP A 141 -7.72 -7.52 17.21
C ASP A 141 -6.73 -6.50 17.82
N VAL A 142 -5.63 -6.24 17.13
CA VAL A 142 -4.59 -5.32 17.63
C VAL A 142 -5.02 -3.87 17.60
N ILE A 143 -5.64 -3.41 16.49
CA ILE A 143 -6.01 -2.00 16.30
C ILE A 143 -7.49 -1.71 16.56
N GLY A 144 -8.19 -2.63 17.22
CA GLY A 144 -9.64 -2.56 17.44
C GLY A 144 -10.14 -1.32 18.23
N ALA A 145 -9.26 -0.64 18.95
CA ALA A 145 -9.56 0.63 19.61
C ALA A 145 -9.53 1.85 18.66
N SER A 146 -8.94 1.72 17.48
CA SER A 146 -8.84 2.78 16.48
C SER A 146 -10.01 2.75 15.50
N ALA A 147 -10.90 3.72 15.58
CA ALA A 147 -12.01 3.84 14.62
C ALA A 147 -11.52 4.02 13.18
N VAL A 148 -10.45 4.80 12.99
CA VAL A 148 -9.82 5.03 11.67
C VAL A 148 -9.16 3.75 11.17
N GLY A 149 -8.47 3.01 12.03
CA GLY A 149 -7.86 1.73 11.68
C GLY A 149 -8.89 0.69 11.25
N LEU A 150 -10.00 0.58 11.98
CA LEU A 150 -11.12 -0.30 11.65
C LEU A 150 -11.79 0.06 10.31
N GLU A 151 -11.94 1.36 10.01
CA GLU A 151 -12.41 1.80 8.70
C GLU A 151 -11.48 1.33 7.58
N GLY A 152 -10.17 1.45 7.76
CA GLY A 152 -9.17 0.96 6.80
C GLY A 152 -9.26 -0.55 6.58
N ILE A 153 -9.46 -1.34 7.64
CA ILE A 153 -9.69 -2.79 7.55
C ILE A 153 -10.95 -3.09 6.74
N SER A 154 -12.07 -2.41 7.04
CA SER A 154 -13.34 -2.59 6.33
C SER A 154 -13.24 -2.25 4.83
N GLU A 155 -12.47 -1.20 4.49
CA GLU A 155 -12.18 -0.86 3.09
C GLU A 155 -11.41 -2.00 2.39
N MET A 156 -10.40 -2.58 3.04
CA MET A 156 -9.62 -3.68 2.46
C MET A 156 -10.46 -4.96 2.31
N GLU A 157 -11.27 -5.31 3.30
CA GLU A 157 -12.23 -6.43 3.22
C GLU A 157 -13.19 -6.27 2.04
N THR A 158 -13.69 -5.04 1.83
CA THR A 158 -14.58 -4.71 0.73
C THR A 158 -13.88 -4.87 -0.62
N ILE A 159 -12.65 -4.36 -0.76
CA ILE A 159 -11.84 -4.49 -1.97
C ILE A 159 -11.58 -5.96 -2.28
N PHE A 160 -11.10 -6.75 -1.31
CA PHE A 160 -10.85 -8.19 -1.50
C PHE A 160 -12.15 -8.95 -1.84
N GLY A 161 -13.27 -8.61 -1.21
CA GLY A 161 -14.56 -9.20 -1.53
C GLY A 161 -15.00 -8.96 -2.99
N TYR A 162 -14.77 -7.76 -3.52
CA TYR A 162 -15.04 -7.46 -4.94
C TYR A 162 -14.04 -8.15 -5.88
N VAL A 163 -12.76 -8.12 -5.57
CA VAL A 163 -11.70 -8.78 -6.34
C VAL A 163 -12.00 -10.27 -6.51
N ASN A 164 -12.36 -10.95 -5.42
CA ASN A 164 -12.71 -12.37 -5.44
C ASN A 164 -13.98 -12.65 -6.28
N ARG A 165 -15.01 -11.83 -6.14
CA ARG A 165 -16.28 -11.98 -6.91
C ARG A 165 -16.08 -11.74 -8.41
N LEU A 166 -15.16 -10.88 -8.79
CA LEU A 166 -14.86 -10.56 -10.19
C LEU A 166 -13.83 -11.51 -10.82
N GLY A 167 -13.34 -12.49 -10.05
CA GLY A 167 -12.41 -13.51 -10.55
C GLY A 167 -11.06 -12.94 -10.99
N VAL A 168 -10.55 -11.92 -10.31
CA VAL A 168 -9.20 -11.41 -10.55
C VAL A 168 -8.19 -12.47 -10.13
N GLU A 169 -7.32 -12.87 -11.05
CA GLU A 169 -6.31 -13.91 -10.86
C GLU A 169 -4.95 -13.37 -10.43
N LEU A 170 -4.77 -12.04 -10.45
CA LEU A 170 -3.55 -11.38 -9.98
C LEU A 170 -3.28 -11.74 -8.52
N PRO A 171 -2.08 -12.25 -8.16
CA PRO A 171 -1.70 -12.43 -6.77
C PRO A 171 -1.71 -11.10 -6.01
N ILE A 172 -2.55 -11.00 -4.97
CA ILE A 172 -2.71 -9.78 -4.16
C ILE A 172 -2.38 -10.11 -2.72
N GLU A 173 -1.43 -9.38 -2.14
CA GLU A 173 -0.97 -9.53 -0.77
C GLU A 173 -1.20 -8.26 0.03
N LEU A 174 -1.87 -8.37 1.18
CA LEU A 174 -1.88 -7.33 2.21
C LEU A 174 -0.49 -7.25 2.85
N ASP A 175 0.16 -6.11 2.68
CA ASP A 175 1.51 -5.86 3.19
C ASP A 175 1.52 -4.57 4.01
N PHE A 176 1.42 -4.70 5.32
CA PHE A 176 1.40 -3.56 6.24
C PHE A 176 2.75 -2.86 6.36
N SER A 177 3.84 -3.41 5.81
CA SER A 177 5.11 -2.70 5.63
C SER A 177 5.08 -1.73 4.46
N LEU A 178 4.12 -1.87 3.54
CA LEU A 178 3.99 -0.97 2.40
C LEU A 178 3.57 0.42 2.85
N ALA A 179 4.52 1.36 2.81
CA ALA A 179 4.43 2.73 3.34
C ALA A 179 4.59 3.82 2.27
N ARG A 180 4.16 3.54 1.06
CA ARG A 180 4.35 4.44 -0.08
C ARG A 180 3.42 5.66 0.00
N GLY A 181 3.94 6.84 -0.38
CA GLY A 181 3.12 8.04 -0.55
C GLY A 181 2.42 8.53 0.72
N LEU A 182 3.02 8.37 1.89
CA LEU A 182 2.41 8.67 3.19
C LEU A 182 1.87 10.10 3.34
N ASN A 183 2.46 11.07 2.64
CA ASN A 183 2.03 12.46 2.66
C ASN A 183 0.96 12.78 1.59
N TYR A 184 0.60 11.83 0.75
CA TYR A 184 -0.26 12.03 -0.40
C TYR A 184 -1.49 11.14 -0.39
N TYR A 185 -1.36 9.83 -0.10
CA TYR A 185 -2.50 8.91 -0.09
C TYR A 185 -3.31 9.01 1.21
N THR A 186 -4.62 8.81 1.08
CA THR A 186 -5.59 8.92 2.18
C THR A 186 -6.27 7.60 2.53
N GLY A 187 -6.17 6.59 1.67
CA GLY A 187 -6.82 5.28 1.80
C GLY A 187 -5.92 4.16 1.28
N ALA A 188 -6.45 3.33 0.37
CA ALA A 188 -5.72 2.21 -0.21
C ALA A 188 -4.43 2.63 -0.91
N ILE A 189 -3.39 1.81 -0.78
CA ILE A 189 -2.05 1.97 -1.36
C ILE A 189 -1.72 0.71 -2.15
N PHE A 190 -1.13 0.87 -3.33
CA PHE A 190 -0.79 -0.20 -4.25
C PHE A 190 0.67 -0.15 -4.66
N GLU A 191 1.29 -1.31 -4.76
CA GLU A 191 2.62 -1.49 -5.34
C GLU A 191 2.68 -2.78 -6.14
N VAL A 192 3.05 -2.68 -7.41
CA VAL A 192 3.23 -3.83 -8.30
C VAL A 192 4.71 -4.19 -8.34
N LYS A 193 5.00 -5.46 -8.05
CA LYS A 193 6.35 -6.05 -8.13
C LYS A 193 6.41 -7.08 -9.25
N ALA A 194 7.45 -7.02 -10.08
CA ALA A 194 7.75 -8.09 -11.03
C ALA A 194 8.26 -9.33 -10.28
N LEU A 195 7.79 -10.51 -10.70
CA LEU A 195 8.23 -11.79 -10.13
C LEU A 195 9.40 -12.40 -10.93
N ASP A 196 9.51 -12.04 -12.21
CA ASP A 196 10.51 -12.60 -13.11
C ASP A 196 11.84 -11.85 -13.10
N PHE A 197 11.89 -10.65 -12.51
CA PHE A 197 13.04 -9.76 -12.54
C PHE A 197 13.31 -9.12 -11.18
N ALA A 198 14.56 -9.10 -10.77
CA ALA A 198 15.01 -8.42 -9.55
C ALA A 198 15.10 -6.89 -9.76
N ILE A 199 13.97 -6.26 -10.02
CA ILE A 199 13.82 -4.80 -10.07
C ILE A 199 12.88 -4.34 -8.95
N GLY A 200 12.97 -3.07 -8.59
CA GLY A 200 12.05 -2.50 -7.62
C GLY A 200 10.58 -2.47 -8.09
N SER A 201 9.78 -1.67 -7.42
CA SER A 201 8.39 -1.43 -7.84
C SER A 201 8.34 -0.93 -9.29
N ILE A 202 7.50 -1.58 -10.10
CA ILE A 202 7.29 -1.23 -11.53
C ILE A 202 6.03 -0.40 -11.76
N CYS A 203 5.11 -0.42 -10.80
CA CYS A 203 3.91 0.41 -10.81
C CYS A 203 3.50 0.68 -9.36
N GLY A 204 2.81 1.76 -9.11
CA GLY A 204 2.28 2.06 -7.80
C GLY A 204 1.26 3.18 -7.83
N GLY A 205 0.37 3.18 -6.85
CA GLY A 205 -0.70 4.13 -6.76
C GLY A 205 -1.39 4.10 -5.41
N GLY A 206 -2.53 4.78 -5.31
CA GLY A 206 -3.35 4.78 -4.12
C GLY A 206 -4.44 5.84 -4.19
N ARG A 207 -5.32 5.81 -3.21
CA ARG A 207 -6.38 6.81 -3.03
C ARG A 207 -5.79 8.11 -2.48
N TYR A 208 -6.07 9.26 -3.10
CA TYR A 208 -5.62 10.60 -2.73
C TYR A 208 -6.78 11.58 -2.55
#